data_f8bbf0fe235f19c599bcfeafbd449136
#
_entry.id   f8bbf0fe235f19c599bcfeafbd449136
#
_cell.length_a   1.000
_cell.length_b   1.000
_cell.length_c   1.000
_cell.angle_alpha   90.00
_cell.angle_beta   90.00
_cell.angle_gamma   90.00
#
_symmetry.space_group_name_H-M   'P 1'
#
loop_
_entity.id
_entity.type
_entity.pdbx_description
1 polymer ?
#
loop_
_entity_poly.entity_id
_entity_poly.type
_entity_poly.pdbx_seq_one_letter_code
_entity_poly.pdbx_strand_id
1 'polypeptide(L)'
;RDRSVSRGLGDVYKRQNKDIGDSAIMETGGIGGMAIATAPAIVRFLGAGKYQDAVNYTNNMYEITLSEQDQYAMPDMDFRGSPIGIDILKVVETGISPIINTAIACKRPGVGMIGAGISKAPLEMFEEAMVAFGEAHGLQ
;
A
#
# COMPACT_ATOMS: atom_id res chain seq x y z
N ARG A 1 -15.49 -19.54 -21.60
CA ARG A 1 -14.58 -19.87 -20.50
C ARG A 1 -13.36 -18.98 -20.62
N ASP A 2 -13.27 -18.09 -19.73
CA ASP A 2 -12.52 -16.88 -19.58
C ASP A 2 -11.04 -16.92 -20.00
N ARG A 3 -10.80 -16.80 -21.30
CA ARG A 3 -9.48 -16.47 -21.85
C ARG A 3 -9.26 -14.97 -22.01
N SER A 4 -10.29 -14.16 -21.72
CA SER A 4 -10.24 -12.69 -21.91
C SER A 4 -9.47 -11.96 -20.77
N VAL A 5 -9.61 -12.44 -19.53
CA VAL A 5 -8.97 -11.81 -18.36
C VAL A 5 -7.45 -12.00 -18.36
N SER A 6 -6.95 -13.18 -18.74
CA SER A 6 -5.51 -13.44 -18.77
C SER A 6 -4.78 -12.70 -19.93
N ARG A 7 -5.48 -12.45 -21.06
CA ARG A 7 -4.93 -11.66 -22.16
C ARG A 7 -4.80 -10.19 -21.79
N GLY A 8 -5.75 -9.63 -21.05
CA GLY A 8 -5.71 -8.25 -20.59
C GLY A 8 -4.51 -7.95 -19.67
N LEU A 9 -4.25 -8.82 -18.69
CA LEU A 9 -3.13 -8.68 -17.76
C LEU A 9 -1.77 -8.80 -18.46
N GLY A 10 -1.62 -9.75 -19.37
CA GLY A 10 -0.37 -9.92 -20.13
C GLY A 10 -0.04 -8.71 -21.04
N ASP A 11 -1.04 -8.05 -21.60
CA ASP A 11 -0.85 -6.85 -22.43
C ASP A 11 -0.53 -5.61 -21.59
N VAL A 12 -1.10 -5.48 -20.39
CA VAL A 12 -0.75 -4.42 -19.44
C VAL A 12 0.71 -4.57 -19.02
N TYR A 13 1.15 -5.75 -18.66
CA TYR A 13 2.53 -6.04 -18.25
C TYR A 13 3.56 -5.66 -19.31
N LYS A 14 3.28 -5.95 -20.59
CA LYS A 14 4.17 -5.60 -21.72
C LYS A 14 4.27 -4.09 -21.97
N ARG A 15 3.22 -3.34 -21.63
CA ARG A 15 3.12 -1.89 -21.87
C ARG A 15 3.43 -1.05 -20.62
N GLN A 16 3.56 -1.68 -19.48
CA GLN A 16 3.83 -1.04 -18.21
C GLN A 16 5.25 -0.48 -18.16
N ASN A 17 5.39 0.76 -17.69
CA ASN A 17 6.66 1.33 -17.32
C ASN A 17 7.12 0.76 -15.97
N LYS A 18 8.43 0.89 -15.67
CA LYS A 18 8.94 0.53 -14.35
C LYS A 18 8.36 1.49 -13.30
N ASP A 19 8.03 0.97 -12.15
CA ASP A 19 7.75 1.76 -10.96
C ASP A 19 9.07 2.27 -10.38
N ILE A 20 9.11 3.51 -9.91
CA ILE A 20 10.31 4.14 -9.33
C ILE A 20 10.24 4.22 -7.81
N GLY A 21 9.11 3.88 -7.21
CA GLY A 21 8.96 3.74 -5.76
C GLY A 21 8.72 5.04 -4.98
N ASP A 22 8.69 6.20 -5.62
CA ASP A 22 8.47 7.49 -4.95
C ASP A 22 7.12 7.52 -4.21
N SER A 23 6.07 6.95 -4.80
CA SER A 23 4.75 6.83 -4.18
C SER A 23 4.80 6.06 -2.86
N ALA A 24 5.62 5.01 -2.77
CA ALA A 24 5.75 4.21 -1.57
C ALA A 24 6.22 5.04 -0.38
N ILE A 25 7.22 5.89 -0.58
CA ILE A 25 7.77 6.78 0.45
C ILE A 25 6.72 7.83 0.86
N MET A 26 6.06 8.45 -0.11
CA MET A 26 5.05 9.48 0.14
C MET A 26 3.86 8.95 0.93
N GLU A 27 3.39 7.76 0.60
CA GLU A 27 2.23 7.14 1.25
C GLU A 27 2.47 6.81 2.73
N THR A 28 3.71 6.52 3.13
CA THR A 28 4.06 6.29 4.54
C THR A 28 3.84 7.51 5.44
N GLY A 29 3.67 8.68 4.86
CA GLY A 29 3.28 9.92 5.54
C GLY A 29 1.79 10.02 5.88
N GLY A 30 1.01 8.97 5.70
CA GLY A 30 -0.41 8.91 6.07
C GLY A 30 -1.38 9.20 4.93
N ILE A 31 -0.99 8.95 3.69
CA ILE A 31 -1.83 9.08 2.49
C ILE A 31 -1.89 7.77 1.70
N GLY A 32 -2.63 7.74 0.60
CA GLY A 32 -2.71 6.58 -0.29
C GLY A 32 -3.19 5.33 0.41
N GLY A 33 -2.40 4.27 0.41
CA GLY A 33 -2.74 2.99 1.04
C GLY A 33 -2.99 3.10 2.55
N MET A 34 -2.26 3.98 3.24
CA MET A 34 -2.44 4.21 4.68
C MET A 34 -3.82 4.79 5.02
N ALA A 35 -4.37 5.64 4.16
CA ALA A 35 -5.63 6.35 4.36
C ALA A 35 -6.73 5.94 3.36
N ILE A 36 -6.68 4.74 2.81
CA ILE A 36 -7.55 4.32 1.70
C ILE A 36 -9.04 4.23 2.10
N ALA A 37 -9.35 4.18 3.41
CA ALA A 37 -10.71 4.29 3.92
C ALA A 37 -11.40 5.59 3.49
N THR A 38 -10.66 6.68 3.28
CA THR A 38 -11.20 7.97 2.83
C THR A 38 -11.58 7.98 1.34
N ALA A 39 -11.16 6.98 0.58
CA ALA A 39 -11.34 6.89 -0.86
C ALA A 39 -11.89 5.52 -1.31
N PRO A 40 -13.05 5.08 -0.80
CA PRO A 40 -13.60 3.75 -1.10
C PRO A 40 -13.91 3.56 -2.59
N ALA A 41 -14.13 4.66 -3.32
CA ALA A 41 -14.29 4.63 -4.77
C ALA A 41 -13.01 4.16 -5.48
N ILE A 42 -11.84 4.48 -4.94
CA ILE A 42 -10.56 4.01 -5.46
C ILE A 42 -10.44 2.49 -5.32
N VAL A 43 -10.77 1.93 -4.15
CA VAL A 43 -10.75 0.48 -3.94
C VAL A 43 -11.66 -0.25 -4.94
N ARG A 44 -12.84 0.31 -5.19
CA ARG A 44 -13.76 -0.22 -6.20
C ARG A 44 -13.20 -0.09 -7.62
N PHE A 45 -12.64 1.06 -7.96
CA PHE A 45 -12.00 1.31 -9.26
C PHE A 45 -10.82 0.36 -9.51
N LEU A 46 -10.03 0.07 -8.48
CA LEU A 46 -8.91 -0.86 -8.54
C LEU A 46 -9.33 -2.34 -8.64
N GLY A 47 -10.63 -2.64 -8.48
CA GLY A 47 -11.10 -4.02 -8.37
C GLY A 47 -10.63 -4.73 -7.09
N ALA A 48 -10.16 -3.97 -6.10
CA ALA A 48 -9.56 -4.49 -4.87
C ALA A 48 -10.58 -4.70 -3.74
N GLY A 49 -11.88 -4.54 -4.01
CA GLY A 49 -12.94 -4.81 -3.05
C GLY A 49 -14.04 -3.76 -2.99
N LYS A 50 -14.75 -3.75 -1.86
CA LYS A 50 -15.88 -2.88 -1.54
C LYS A 50 -15.47 -1.84 -0.48
N TYR A 51 -16.42 -1.02 -0.03
CA TYR A 51 -16.22 -0.05 1.05
C TYR A 51 -15.58 -0.66 2.31
N GLN A 52 -16.11 -1.79 2.76
CA GLN A 52 -15.59 -2.46 3.97
C GLN A 52 -14.14 -2.91 3.82
N ASP A 53 -13.74 -3.28 2.61
CA ASP A 53 -12.34 -3.66 2.35
C ASP A 53 -11.42 -2.44 2.48
N ALA A 54 -11.87 -1.25 2.05
CA ALA A 54 -11.10 0.00 2.25
C ALA A 54 -10.88 0.30 3.74
N VAL A 55 -11.94 0.16 4.55
CA VAL A 55 -11.86 0.31 6.01
C VAL A 55 -10.91 -0.72 6.62
N ASN A 56 -11.02 -1.98 6.21
CA ASN A 56 -10.15 -3.05 6.69
C ASN A 56 -8.68 -2.82 6.32
N TYR A 57 -8.40 -2.32 5.12
CA TYR A 57 -7.03 -1.97 4.72
C TYR A 57 -6.44 -0.89 5.63
N THR A 58 -7.17 0.18 5.90
CA THR A 58 -6.70 1.24 6.82
C THR A 58 -6.56 0.72 8.25
N ASN A 59 -7.48 -0.11 8.74
CA ASN A 59 -7.35 -0.74 10.05
C ASN A 59 -6.08 -1.58 10.16
N ASN A 60 -5.75 -2.36 9.14
CA ASN A 60 -4.49 -3.12 9.10
C ASN A 60 -3.26 -2.19 9.18
N MET A 61 -3.33 -0.98 8.61
CA MET A 61 -2.23 -0.03 8.73
C MET A 61 -2.07 0.53 10.14
N TYR A 62 -3.17 0.70 10.90
CA TYR A 62 -3.06 1.07 12.32
C TYR A 62 -2.37 0.01 13.15
N GLU A 63 -2.54 -1.29 12.83
CA GLU A 63 -1.88 -2.38 13.55
C GLU A 63 -0.35 -2.34 13.47
N ILE A 64 0.18 -1.80 12.39
CA ILE A 64 1.62 -1.77 12.10
C ILE A 64 2.28 -0.40 12.25
N THR A 65 1.55 0.60 12.78
CA THR A 65 2.07 1.96 12.93
C THR A 65 2.13 2.39 14.40
N LEU A 66 2.88 3.45 14.68
CA LEU A 66 3.12 3.99 16.02
C LEU A 66 2.28 5.21 16.34
N SER A 67 1.78 5.93 15.33
CA SER A 67 1.14 7.23 15.51
C SER A 67 0.07 7.49 14.45
N GLU A 68 -0.64 8.58 14.63
CA GLU A 68 -1.65 9.10 13.72
C GLU A 68 -1.26 10.51 13.25
N GLN A 69 -1.61 10.84 12.02
CA GLN A 69 -1.33 12.13 11.40
C GLN A 69 -2.37 13.17 11.82
N ASP A 70 -1.98 14.21 12.53
CA ASP A 70 -2.88 15.25 13.05
C ASP A 70 -3.58 16.07 11.95
N GLN A 71 -2.95 16.16 10.76
CA GLN A 71 -3.47 17.00 9.67
C GLN A 71 -4.45 16.26 8.76
N TYR A 72 -4.51 14.94 8.82
CA TYR A 72 -5.31 14.10 7.92
C TYR A 72 -6.31 13.28 8.73
N ALA A 73 -7.35 13.96 9.23
CA ALA A 73 -8.47 13.29 9.89
C ALA A 73 -9.38 12.61 8.86
N MET A 74 -9.73 11.37 9.12
CA MET A 74 -10.54 10.54 8.22
C MET A 74 -12.00 10.48 8.71
N PRO A 75 -12.96 11.14 8.04
CA PRO A 75 -14.35 11.17 8.47
C PRO A 75 -14.97 9.77 8.63
N ASP A 76 -14.69 8.86 7.71
CA ASP A 76 -15.20 7.49 7.75
C ASP A 76 -14.55 6.59 8.83
N MET A 77 -13.59 7.14 9.58
CA MET A 77 -12.89 6.50 10.69
C MET A 77 -13.05 7.30 12.00
N ASP A 78 -14.24 7.86 12.22
CA ASP A 78 -14.55 8.69 13.39
C ASP A 78 -13.58 9.88 13.58
N PHE A 79 -13.15 10.47 12.48
CA PHE A 79 -12.17 11.56 12.44
C PHE A 79 -10.80 11.24 13.07
N ARG A 80 -10.45 9.98 13.17
CA ARG A 80 -9.08 9.59 13.52
C ARG A 80 -8.10 10.09 12.47
N GLY A 81 -6.89 10.42 12.92
CA GLY A 81 -5.77 10.71 12.03
C GLY A 81 -5.35 9.48 11.22
N SER A 82 -4.84 9.68 10.01
CA SER A 82 -4.35 8.55 9.23
C SER A 82 -3.12 7.92 9.88
N PRO A 83 -2.94 6.58 9.80
CA PRO A 83 -1.83 5.90 10.44
C PRO A 83 -0.49 6.29 9.80
N ILE A 84 0.52 6.55 10.65
CA ILE A 84 1.89 6.92 10.27
C ILE A 84 2.92 6.26 11.18
N GLY A 85 4.18 6.22 10.72
CA GLY A 85 5.28 5.66 11.49
C GLY A 85 5.23 4.14 11.51
N ILE A 86 5.52 3.52 10.35
CA ILE A 86 5.57 2.06 10.23
C ILE A 86 6.63 1.52 11.19
N ASP A 87 6.22 0.59 12.05
CA ASP A 87 7.08 -0.12 13.00
C ASP A 87 7.45 -1.49 12.42
N ILE A 88 8.72 -1.71 12.16
CA ILE A 88 9.21 -2.97 11.61
C ILE A 88 8.93 -4.17 12.53
N LEU A 89 8.97 -3.98 13.85
CA LEU A 89 8.64 -5.04 14.81
C LEU A 89 7.19 -5.46 14.67
N LYS A 90 6.26 -4.50 14.65
CA LYS A 90 4.84 -4.78 14.47
C LYS A 90 4.55 -5.44 13.13
N VAL A 91 5.22 -5.03 12.05
CA VAL A 91 5.08 -5.67 10.73
C VAL A 91 5.48 -7.14 10.80
N VAL A 92 6.62 -7.45 11.41
CA VAL A 92 7.11 -8.83 11.52
C VAL A 92 6.23 -9.66 12.45
N GLU A 93 5.83 -9.12 13.61
CA GLU A 93 4.99 -9.83 14.58
C GLU A 93 3.59 -10.14 14.05
N THR A 94 2.98 -9.21 13.32
CA THR A 94 1.62 -9.37 12.80
C THR A 94 1.57 -10.07 11.44
N GLY A 95 2.67 -10.07 10.69
CA GLY A 95 2.69 -10.49 9.30
C GLY A 95 1.91 -9.56 8.35
N ILE A 96 1.51 -8.39 8.83
CA ILE A 96 0.80 -7.39 8.03
C ILE A 96 1.81 -6.49 7.35
N SER A 97 1.89 -6.58 6.03
CA SER A 97 2.74 -5.69 5.23
C SER A 97 2.04 -4.37 4.91
N PRO A 98 2.78 -3.26 4.89
CA PRO A 98 2.25 -1.99 4.41
C PRO A 98 1.72 -2.11 2.98
N ILE A 99 0.59 -1.47 2.74
CA ILE A 99 -0.01 -1.39 1.41
C ILE A 99 0.28 -0.04 0.77
N ILE A 100 0.41 -0.07 -0.55
CA ILE A 100 0.70 1.08 -1.40
C ILE A 100 -0.33 1.11 -2.51
N ASN A 101 -0.95 2.27 -2.71
CA ASN A 101 -1.83 2.50 -3.84
C ASN A 101 -0.99 2.96 -5.03
N THR A 102 -0.93 2.17 -6.08
CA THR A 102 -0.07 2.44 -7.23
C THR A 102 -0.85 2.58 -8.53
N ALA A 103 -0.39 3.47 -9.39
CA ALA A 103 -0.87 3.62 -10.76
C ALA A 103 0.15 3.06 -11.74
N ILE A 104 -0.34 2.37 -12.76
CA ILE A 104 0.49 1.73 -13.78
C ILE A 104 0.59 2.65 -14.99
N ALA A 105 1.76 3.25 -15.21
CA ALA A 105 2.02 4.11 -16.34
C ALA A 105 2.37 3.31 -17.60
N CYS A 106 1.93 3.79 -18.76
CA CYS A 106 2.30 3.23 -20.06
C CYS A 106 3.72 3.65 -20.46
N LYS A 107 4.48 2.71 -21.05
CA LYS A 107 5.80 3.01 -21.64
C LYS A 107 5.74 4.01 -22.79
N ARG A 108 4.61 4.05 -23.51
CA ARG A 108 4.43 4.94 -24.65
C ARG A 108 4.04 6.34 -24.16
N PRO A 109 4.82 7.38 -24.50
CA PRO A 109 4.49 8.76 -24.13
C PRO A 109 3.09 9.17 -24.57
N GLY A 110 2.42 10.01 -23.79
CA GLY A 110 1.11 10.57 -24.09
C GLY A 110 -0.09 9.65 -23.83
N VAL A 111 0.14 8.39 -23.43
CA VAL A 111 -0.96 7.44 -23.10
C VAL A 111 -1.42 7.58 -21.66
N GLY A 112 -0.50 7.89 -20.75
CA GLY A 112 -0.81 8.02 -19.33
C GLY A 112 -1.00 6.69 -18.60
N MET A 113 -1.95 6.65 -17.68
CA MET A 113 -2.25 5.48 -16.83
C MET A 113 -2.98 4.40 -17.63
N ILE A 114 -2.52 3.16 -17.52
CA ILE A 114 -3.12 1.97 -18.16
C ILE A 114 -3.65 0.95 -17.16
N GLY A 115 -3.52 1.23 -15.88
CA GLY A 115 -4.02 0.42 -14.79
C GLY A 115 -3.71 1.05 -13.46
N ALA A 116 -4.23 0.46 -12.40
CA ALA A 116 -3.93 0.82 -11.03
C ALA A 116 -4.12 -0.40 -10.13
N GLY A 117 -3.57 -0.38 -8.93
CA GLY A 117 -3.70 -1.50 -8.00
C GLY A 117 -3.21 -1.15 -6.60
N ILE A 118 -3.41 -2.10 -5.70
CA ILE A 118 -2.80 -2.10 -4.38
C ILE A 118 -1.62 -3.07 -4.42
N SER A 119 -0.45 -2.58 -4.06
CA SER A 119 0.75 -3.38 -3.86
C SER A 119 1.01 -3.56 -2.37
N LYS A 120 1.62 -4.67 -1.99
CA LYS A 120 2.12 -4.91 -0.64
C LYS A 120 3.64 -4.90 -0.67
N ALA A 121 4.25 -4.24 0.32
CA ALA A 121 5.68 -4.34 0.52
C ALA A 121 6.05 -5.80 0.88
N PRO A 122 7.13 -6.38 0.33
CA PRO A 122 7.56 -7.72 0.69
C PRO A 122 7.86 -7.82 2.19
N LEU A 123 7.36 -8.85 2.87
CA LEU A 123 7.56 -9.03 4.31
C LEU A 123 9.03 -9.28 4.63
N GLU A 124 9.72 -9.97 3.76
CA GLU A 124 11.13 -10.34 3.89
C GLU A 124 12.04 -9.13 4.13
N MET A 125 11.74 -7.96 3.52
CA MET A 125 12.55 -6.75 3.76
C MET A 125 12.44 -6.25 5.20
N PHE A 126 11.32 -6.46 5.87
CA PHE A 126 11.13 -6.10 7.28
C PHE A 126 11.81 -7.11 8.20
N GLU A 127 11.75 -8.39 7.87
CA GLU A 127 12.47 -9.45 8.58
C GLU A 127 13.98 -9.24 8.51
N GLU A 128 14.54 -8.96 7.33
CA GLU A 128 15.96 -8.62 7.14
C GLU A 128 16.35 -7.35 7.91
N ALA A 129 15.49 -6.32 7.91
CA ALA A 129 15.72 -5.10 8.67
C ALA A 129 15.75 -5.35 10.18
N MET A 130 14.88 -6.23 10.70
CA MET A 130 14.88 -6.62 12.12
C MET A 130 16.17 -7.35 12.51
N VAL A 131 16.64 -8.27 11.68
CA VAL A 131 17.90 -8.96 11.92
C VAL A 131 19.06 -7.97 11.95
N ALA A 132 19.16 -7.10 10.94
CA ALA A 132 20.21 -6.08 10.88
C ALA A 132 20.16 -5.09 12.06
N PHE A 133 18.97 -4.73 12.51
CA PHE A 133 18.77 -3.89 13.69
C PHE A 133 19.27 -4.60 14.97
N GLY A 134 18.91 -5.88 15.13
CA GLY A 134 19.37 -6.69 16.27
C GLY A 134 20.89 -6.80 16.32
N GLU A 135 21.52 -7.11 15.19
CA GLU A 135 22.99 -7.20 15.08
C GLU A 135 23.67 -5.87 15.42
N ALA A 136 23.16 -4.74 14.88
CA ALA A 136 23.71 -3.41 15.12
C ALA A 136 23.63 -2.97 16.61
N HIS A 137 22.68 -3.53 17.36
CA HIS A 137 22.46 -3.19 18.77
C HIS A 137 22.90 -4.30 19.74
N GLY A 138 23.56 -5.36 19.23
CA GLY A 138 24.05 -6.48 20.05
C GLY A 138 22.92 -7.31 20.69
N LEU A 139 21.74 -7.30 20.10
CA LEU A 139 20.61 -8.15 20.49
C LEU A 139 20.78 -9.53 19.81
N GLN A 140 20.77 -10.60 20.61
CA GLN A 140 20.85 -11.99 20.12
C GLN A 140 19.52 -12.70 20.34
#